data_571cff67c979e1d5e11b51d6a9373e10
#
_entry.id   571cff67c979e1d5e11b51d6a9373e10
#
_cell.length_a   1.000
_cell.length_b   1.000
_cell.length_c   1.000
_cell.angle_alpha   90.00
_cell.angle_beta   90.00
_cell.angle_gamma   90.00
#
_symmetry.space_group_name_H-M   'P 1'
#
loop_
_entity.id
_entity.type
_entity.pdbx_description
1 polymer ?
#
loop_
_entity_poly.entity_id
_entity_poly.type
_entity_poly.pdbx_seq_one_letter_code
_entity_poly.pdbx_strand_id
1 'polypeptide(L)'
;VKSAPVALPASMQETVSGLVGDSLSASTARAYRSDLAAFIAWCGQHDLAPVPSSPEVICSYIGHMAEAGKRASSISRAIAAISCAHELKRVERNPCRDDLVKRALKGMRRRIGTAQEKKAPATASRVAVMLETLPDTLKGKRDRALLSLGFAGAFRRSELVALDVSDIEAVEGGARVTIRKSKTDQTGAGQVIGIVDGLRLRPLAAVAEWVRSAGITSGPIFRSVDRHGHVGAEAMCDRQVARLGQDAAEAAGLDPANFPGHSLRA
;
A
#
# COMPACT_ATOMS: atom_id res chain seq x y z
N VAL A 1 -17.30 39.66 -0.97
CA VAL A 1 -16.42 40.23 -2.01
C VAL A 1 -15.69 39.07 -2.65
N LYS A 2 -16.10 38.66 -3.88
CA LYS A 2 -15.35 37.63 -4.66
C LYS A 2 -14.14 38.38 -5.24
N SER A 3 -12.93 38.04 -4.75
CA SER A 3 -11.70 38.51 -5.39
C SER A 3 -11.61 37.90 -6.79
N ALA A 4 -11.29 38.73 -7.79
CA ALA A 4 -11.04 38.27 -9.15
C ALA A 4 -9.89 37.21 -9.15
N PRO A 5 -9.95 36.20 -10.01
CA PRO A 5 -8.88 35.19 -10.10
C PRO A 5 -7.58 35.92 -10.50
N VAL A 6 -6.55 35.79 -9.66
CA VAL A 6 -5.21 36.30 -9.94
C VAL A 6 -4.59 35.41 -11.01
N ALA A 7 -4.24 36.00 -12.17
CA ALA A 7 -3.47 35.28 -13.19
C ALA A 7 -2.02 35.15 -12.73
N LEU A 8 -1.62 33.94 -12.35
CA LEU A 8 -0.24 33.63 -11.97
C LEU A 8 0.64 33.44 -13.23
N PRO A 9 1.93 33.82 -13.18
CA PRO A 9 2.91 33.43 -14.18
C PRO A 9 2.96 31.91 -14.41
N ALA A 10 3.28 31.46 -15.62
CA ALA A 10 3.27 30.04 -15.98
C ALA A 10 4.12 29.16 -15.03
N SER A 11 5.33 29.64 -14.66
CA SER A 11 6.22 28.96 -13.71
C SER A 11 5.59 28.78 -12.33
N MET A 12 4.84 29.76 -11.85
CA MET A 12 4.11 29.64 -10.57
C MET A 12 2.92 28.70 -10.69
N GLN A 13 2.23 28.68 -11.85
CA GLN A 13 1.15 27.71 -12.10
C GLN A 13 1.67 26.27 -12.11
N GLU A 14 2.83 26.01 -12.72
CA GLU A 14 3.50 24.70 -12.71
C GLU A 14 3.88 24.30 -11.29
N THR A 15 4.47 25.19 -10.51
CA THR A 15 4.82 24.94 -9.11
C THR A 15 3.59 24.60 -8.28
N VAL A 16 2.51 25.36 -8.39
CA VAL A 16 1.25 25.08 -7.68
C VAL A 16 0.65 23.75 -8.12
N SER A 17 0.67 23.45 -9.43
CA SER A 17 0.17 22.17 -9.95
C SER A 17 0.99 21.00 -9.45
N GLY A 18 2.30 21.13 -9.36
CA GLY A 18 3.22 20.15 -8.77
C GLY A 18 2.88 19.89 -7.30
N LEU A 19 2.82 20.95 -6.48
CA LEU A 19 2.49 20.84 -5.05
C LEU A 19 1.11 20.21 -4.81
N VAL A 20 0.10 20.55 -5.63
CA VAL A 20 -1.22 19.91 -5.55
C VAL A 20 -1.14 18.44 -5.96
N GLY A 21 -0.36 18.11 -6.99
CA GLY A 21 -0.11 16.73 -7.41
C GLY A 21 0.56 15.90 -6.32
N ASP A 22 1.53 16.47 -5.63
CA ASP A 22 2.29 15.85 -4.53
C ASP A 22 1.49 15.74 -3.21
N SER A 23 0.32 16.39 -3.13
CA SER A 23 -0.56 16.30 -1.95
C SER A 23 -1.10 14.88 -1.72
N LEU A 24 -1.07 14.03 -2.73
CA LEU A 24 -1.51 12.64 -2.66
C LEU A 24 -0.31 11.70 -2.84
N SER A 25 -0.23 10.67 -2.00
CA SER A 25 0.74 9.61 -2.25
C SER A 25 0.52 8.96 -3.63
N ALA A 26 1.59 8.49 -4.27
CA ALA A 26 1.52 7.84 -5.59
C ALA A 26 0.51 6.67 -5.64
N SER A 27 0.37 5.93 -4.52
CA SER A 27 -0.62 4.85 -4.39
C SER A 27 -2.05 5.37 -4.34
N THR A 28 -2.30 6.47 -3.61
CA THR A 28 -3.61 7.13 -3.54
C THR A 28 -3.99 7.72 -4.89
N ALA A 29 -3.06 8.41 -5.55
CA ALA A 29 -3.28 8.98 -6.88
C ALA A 29 -3.62 7.91 -7.93
N ARG A 30 -2.94 6.75 -7.86
CA ARG A 30 -3.25 5.59 -8.73
C ARG A 30 -4.64 5.03 -8.46
N ALA A 31 -5.02 4.87 -7.18
CA ALA A 31 -6.34 4.39 -6.80
C ALA A 31 -7.44 5.38 -7.22
N TYR A 32 -7.23 6.68 -7.02
CA TYR A 32 -8.17 7.72 -7.43
C TYR A 32 -8.36 7.77 -8.94
N ARG A 33 -7.29 7.63 -9.72
CA ARG A 33 -7.40 7.55 -11.20
C ARG A 33 -8.25 6.36 -11.64
N SER A 34 -8.06 5.19 -11.03
CA SER A 34 -8.84 3.99 -11.32
C SER A 34 -10.30 4.15 -10.93
N ASP A 35 -10.57 4.71 -9.73
CA ASP A 35 -11.94 4.93 -9.25
C ASP A 35 -12.67 5.97 -10.11
N LEU A 36 -12.00 7.06 -10.50
CA LEU A 36 -12.56 8.08 -11.37
C LEU A 36 -12.82 7.56 -12.78
N ALA A 37 -11.93 6.77 -13.34
CA ALA A 37 -12.14 6.15 -14.66
C ALA A 37 -13.39 5.24 -14.66
N ALA A 38 -13.59 4.47 -13.59
CA ALA A 38 -14.79 3.64 -13.43
C ALA A 38 -16.06 4.48 -13.32
N PHE A 39 -16.03 5.60 -12.60
CA PHE A 39 -17.16 6.53 -12.52
C PHE A 39 -17.49 7.17 -13.87
N ILE A 40 -16.48 7.64 -14.60
CA ILE A 40 -16.66 8.23 -15.94
C ILE A 40 -17.28 7.21 -16.89
N ALA A 41 -16.79 5.97 -16.89
CA ALA A 41 -17.34 4.91 -17.72
C ALA A 41 -18.81 4.59 -17.37
N TRP A 42 -19.14 4.56 -16.08
CA TRP A 42 -20.51 4.36 -15.62
C TRP A 42 -21.42 5.54 -16.04
N CYS A 43 -20.98 6.78 -15.88
CA CYS A 43 -21.72 7.97 -16.34
C CYS A 43 -21.97 7.90 -17.85
N GLY A 44 -20.99 7.52 -18.66
CA GLY A 44 -21.12 7.37 -20.10
C GLY A 44 -22.16 6.31 -20.53
N GLN A 45 -22.32 5.22 -19.73
CA GLN A 45 -23.35 4.20 -19.97
C GLN A 45 -24.77 4.70 -19.70
N HIS A 46 -24.92 5.80 -18.97
CA HIS A 46 -26.20 6.38 -18.55
C HIS A 46 -26.47 7.78 -19.11
N ASP A 47 -25.64 8.24 -20.06
CA ASP A 47 -25.70 9.58 -20.65
C ASP A 47 -25.66 10.72 -19.60
N LEU A 48 -24.86 10.52 -18.54
CA LEU A 48 -24.70 11.46 -17.43
C LEU A 48 -23.35 12.18 -17.51
N ALA A 49 -23.33 13.45 -17.11
CA ALA A 49 -22.09 14.21 -16.99
C ALA A 49 -21.31 13.79 -15.74
N PRO A 50 -20.02 13.38 -15.86
CA PRO A 50 -19.24 12.97 -14.71
C PRO A 50 -18.69 14.15 -13.89
N VAL A 51 -18.33 15.27 -14.54
CA VAL A 51 -17.82 16.50 -13.89
C VAL A 51 -18.17 17.73 -14.76
N PRO A 52 -18.98 18.68 -14.29
CA PRO A 52 -19.68 18.68 -13.01
C PRO A 52 -20.79 17.63 -12.96
N SER A 53 -21.01 17.04 -11.80
CA SER A 53 -22.06 16.06 -11.55
C SER A 53 -23.06 16.60 -10.53
N SER A 54 -24.23 15.99 -10.40
CA SER A 54 -25.22 16.34 -9.37
C SER A 54 -25.11 15.38 -8.16
N PRO A 55 -25.61 15.81 -6.97
CA PRO A 55 -25.67 14.92 -5.81
C PRO A 55 -26.45 13.64 -6.05
N GLU A 56 -27.51 13.69 -6.88
CA GLU A 56 -28.35 12.53 -7.24
C GLU A 56 -27.57 11.51 -8.05
N VAL A 57 -26.74 11.96 -9.00
CA VAL A 57 -25.86 11.09 -9.80
C VAL A 57 -24.84 10.39 -8.88
N ILE A 58 -24.26 11.11 -7.94
CA ILE A 58 -23.34 10.53 -6.95
C ILE A 58 -24.04 9.48 -6.08
N CYS A 59 -25.27 9.75 -5.63
CA CYS A 59 -26.07 8.82 -4.84
C CYS A 59 -26.41 7.56 -5.64
N SER A 60 -26.78 7.70 -6.92
CA SER A 60 -27.06 6.58 -7.83
C SER A 60 -25.83 5.72 -8.03
N TYR A 61 -24.64 6.32 -8.19
CA TYR A 61 -23.38 5.59 -8.29
C TYR A 61 -23.02 4.85 -7.00
N ILE A 62 -23.29 5.42 -5.81
CA ILE A 62 -23.15 4.73 -4.52
C ILE A 62 -24.03 3.48 -4.49
N GLY A 63 -25.29 3.60 -4.92
CA GLY A 63 -26.24 2.48 -5.03
C GLY A 63 -25.72 1.38 -5.96
N HIS A 64 -25.33 1.76 -7.19
CA HIS A 64 -24.74 0.87 -8.18
C HIS A 64 -23.53 0.08 -7.61
N MET A 65 -22.59 0.76 -6.97
CA MET A 65 -21.44 0.10 -6.38
C MET A 65 -21.82 -0.87 -5.25
N ALA A 66 -22.82 -0.50 -4.43
CA ALA A 66 -23.29 -1.35 -3.33
C ALA A 66 -24.00 -2.62 -3.86
N GLU A 67 -24.81 -2.50 -4.89
CA GLU A 67 -25.47 -3.61 -5.60
C GLU A 67 -24.46 -4.51 -6.31
N ALA A 68 -23.38 -3.94 -6.86
CA ALA A 68 -22.24 -4.69 -7.41
C ALA A 68 -21.36 -5.35 -6.34
N GLY A 69 -21.76 -5.37 -5.06
CA GLY A 69 -21.06 -6.04 -3.97
C GLY A 69 -19.76 -5.37 -3.56
N LYS A 70 -19.54 -4.08 -3.87
CA LYS A 70 -18.33 -3.38 -3.44
C LYS A 70 -18.34 -3.11 -1.93
N ARG A 71 -17.18 -3.21 -1.30
CA ARG A 71 -17.02 -2.94 0.14
C ARG A 71 -17.24 -1.44 0.44
N ALA A 72 -17.78 -1.13 1.61
CA ALA A 72 -18.02 0.25 2.05
C ALA A 72 -16.77 1.15 1.99
N SER A 73 -15.59 0.62 2.29
CA SER A 73 -14.32 1.34 2.18
C SER A 73 -13.97 1.70 0.73
N SER A 74 -14.21 0.80 -0.22
CA SER A 74 -13.99 1.05 -1.65
C SER A 74 -14.93 2.12 -2.19
N ILE A 75 -16.22 2.05 -1.81
CA ILE A 75 -17.23 3.05 -2.17
C ILE A 75 -16.82 4.42 -1.60
N SER A 76 -16.47 4.49 -0.32
CA SER A 76 -16.04 5.75 0.29
C SER A 76 -14.79 6.34 -0.39
N ARG A 77 -13.83 5.50 -0.83
CA ARG A 77 -12.64 5.95 -1.58
C ARG A 77 -13.03 6.48 -2.97
N ALA A 78 -13.92 5.81 -3.67
CA ALA A 78 -14.40 6.27 -4.98
C ALA A 78 -15.07 7.65 -4.88
N ILE A 79 -15.91 7.88 -3.85
CA ILE A 79 -16.52 9.19 -3.64
C ILE A 79 -15.46 10.24 -3.28
N ALA A 80 -14.42 9.91 -2.54
CA ALA A 80 -13.30 10.82 -2.29
C ALA A 80 -12.53 11.17 -3.58
N ALA A 81 -12.34 10.20 -4.49
CA ALA A 81 -11.73 10.45 -5.79
C ALA A 81 -12.58 11.38 -6.67
N ILE A 82 -13.89 11.18 -6.70
CA ILE A 82 -14.83 12.03 -7.42
C ILE A 82 -14.86 13.45 -6.82
N SER A 83 -14.83 13.56 -5.48
CA SER A 83 -14.74 14.85 -4.78
C SER A 83 -13.48 15.61 -5.18
N CYS A 84 -12.33 14.92 -5.20
CA CYS A 84 -11.06 15.48 -5.61
C CYS A 84 -11.11 16.01 -7.06
N ALA A 85 -11.74 15.27 -7.98
CA ALA A 85 -11.90 15.68 -9.37
C ALA A 85 -12.75 16.97 -9.51
N HIS A 86 -13.82 17.12 -8.73
CA HIS A 86 -14.63 18.33 -8.70
C HIS A 86 -13.86 19.53 -8.12
N GLU A 87 -13.03 19.30 -7.10
CA GLU A 87 -12.16 20.34 -6.52
C GLU A 87 -11.10 20.82 -7.52
N LEU A 88 -10.43 19.90 -8.19
CA LEU A 88 -9.44 20.22 -9.22
C LEU A 88 -10.05 20.97 -10.41
N LYS A 89 -11.30 20.67 -10.78
CA LYS A 89 -12.05 21.39 -11.80
C LYS A 89 -12.69 22.68 -11.27
N ARG A 90 -12.46 23.05 -10.00
CA ARG A 90 -12.97 24.25 -9.35
C ARG A 90 -14.50 24.40 -9.48
N VAL A 91 -15.21 23.28 -9.40
CA VAL A 91 -16.68 23.29 -9.39
C VAL A 91 -17.16 24.06 -8.17
N GLU A 92 -18.01 25.07 -8.36
CA GLU A 92 -18.42 26.03 -7.30
C GLU A 92 -18.99 25.30 -6.07
N ARG A 93 -19.82 24.29 -6.27
CA ARG A 93 -20.37 23.45 -5.21
C ARG A 93 -20.05 21.99 -5.47
N ASN A 94 -19.15 21.42 -4.67
CA ASN A 94 -18.76 20.02 -4.79
C ASN A 94 -19.93 19.10 -4.40
N PRO A 95 -20.52 18.32 -5.32
CA PRO A 95 -21.71 17.53 -5.05
C PRO A 95 -21.46 16.43 -4.01
N CYS A 96 -20.23 15.92 -3.90
CA CYS A 96 -19.89 14.89 -2.92
C CYS A 96 -19.95 15.39 -1.46
N ARG A 97 -20.00 16.70 -1.24
CA ARG A 97 -20.15 17.33 0.08
C ARG A 97 -21.61 17.63 0.45
N ASP A 98 -22.55 17.35 -0.45
CA ASP A 98 -23.97 17.54 -0.22
C ASP A 98 -24.50 16.60 0.90
N ASP A 99 -25.52 17.07 1.63
CA ASP A 99 -26.12 16.29 2.72
C ASP A 99 -26.84 15.04 2.23
N LEU A 100 -27.38 15.06 1.01
CA LEU A 100 -27.97 13.89 0.37
C LEU A 100 -26.92 12.79 0.22
N VAL A 101 -25.72 13.12 -0.27
CA VAL A 101 -24.62 12.16 -0.46
C VAL A 101 -24.10 11.64 0.89
N LYS A 102 -23.99 12.50 1.90
CA LYS A 102 -23.61 12.06 3.27
C LYS A 102 -24.63 11.06 3.84
N ARG A 103 -25.92 11.32 3.64
CA ARG A 103 -27.01 10.40 4.06
C ARG A 103 -26.95 9.11 3.28
N ALA A 104 -26.73 9.15 1.96
CA ALA A 104 -26.58 7.95 1.12
C ALA A 104 -25.40 7.09 1.57
N LEU A 105 -24.23 7.69 1.84
CA LEU A 105 -23.06 6.97 2.38
C LEU A 105 -23.34 6.35 3.76
N LYS A 106 -24.08 7.06 4.64
CA LYS A 106 -24.49 6.51 5.94
C LYS A 106 -25.45 5.32 5.78
N GLY A 107 -26.43 5.46 4.89
CA GLY A 107 -27.40 4.38 4.56
C GLY A 107 -26.69 3.15 3.96
N MET A 108 -25.80 3.37 3.00
CA MET A 108 -24.99 2.33 2.39
C MET A 108 -24.19 1.54 3.44
N ARG A 109 -23.46 2.24 4.36
CA ARG A 109 -22.70 1.59 5.43
C ARG A 109 -23.56 0.75 6.36
N ARG A 110 -24.79 1.18 6.63
CA ARG A 110 -25.74 0.42 7.45
C ARG A 110 -26.24 -0.83 6.72
N ARG A 111 -26.49 -0.71 5.40
CA ARG A 111 -27.02 -1.79 4.57
C ARG A 111 -26.01 -2.91 4.30
N ILE A 112 -24.79 -2.56 3.92
CA ILE A 112 -23.75 -3.55 3.54
C ILE A 112 -22.75 -3.86 4.66
N GLY A 113 -22.80 -3.11 5.77
CA GLY A 113 -21.87 -3.25 6.90
C GLY A 113 -20.50 -2.61 6.62
N THR A 114 -19.71 -2.48 7.66
CA THR A 114 -18.33 -1.96 7.62
C THR A 114 -17.34 -2.94 8.25
N ALA A 115 -17.80 -4.11 8.69
CA ALA A 115 -16.96 -5.12 9.30
C ALA A 115 -15.88 -5.57 8.33
N GLN A 116 -14.63 -5.49 8.77
CA GLN A 116 -13.52 -6.09 8.05
C GLN A 116 -13.33 -7.51 8.57
N GLU A 117 -13.22 -8.47 7.66
CA GLU A 117 -12.71 -9.79 8.03
C GLU A 117 -11.31 -9.62 8.61
N LYS A 118 -11.18 -9.82 9.91
CA LYS A 118 -9.87 -9.86 10.55
C LYS A 118 -9.15 -11.12 10.09
N LYS A 119 -8.03 -10.94 9.43
CA LYS A 119 -7.14 -12.06 9.09
C LYS A 119 -6.44 -12.54 10.34
N ALA A 120 -6.18 -13.84 10.44
CA ALA A 120 -5.43 -14.38 11.54
C ALA A 120 -4.00 -13.79 11.55
N PRO A 121 -3.51 -13.32 12.71
CA PRO A 121 -2.16 -12.78 12.80
C PRO A 121 -1.12 -13.87 12.53
N ALA A 122 -0.02 -13.50 11.87
CA ALA A 122 1.16 -14.34 11.83
C ALA A 122 1.72 -14.47 13.25
N THR A 123 1.97 -15.68 13.70
CA THR A 123 2.70 -15.95 14.95
C THR A 123 4.12 -16.39 14.62
N ALA A 124 5.05 -16.21 15.56
CA ALA A 124 6.44 -16.67 15.38
C ALA A 124 6.52 -18.15 15.01
N SER A 125 5.61 -18.98 15.55
CA SER A 125 5.54 -20.41 15.23
C SER A 125 5.14 -20.66 13.78
N ARG A 126 4.11 -19.97 13.28
CA ARG A 126 3.68 -20.08 11.88
C ARG A 126 4.76 -19.60 10.92
N VAL A 127 5.39 -18.45 11.22
CA VAL A 127 6.50 -17.96 10.40
C VAL A 127 7.65 -18.95 10.41
N ALA A 128 8.03 -19.55 11.54
CA ALA A 128 9.08 -20.54 11.59
C ALA A 128 8.80 -21.74 10.68
N VAL A 129 7.59 -22.31 10.72
CA VAL A 129 7.18 -23.41 9.81
C VAL A 129 7.27 -22.98 8.34
N MET A 130 6.86 -21.76 8.00
CA MET A 130 7.00 -21.22 6.64
C MET A 130 8.48 -21.13 6.22
N LEU A 131 9.38 -20.71 7.12
CA LEU A 131 10.81 -20.61 6.83
C LEU A 131 11.45 -22.01 6.59
N GLU A 132 10.97 -23.05 7.24
CA GLU A 132 11.44 -24.41 7.07
C GLU A 132 11.13 -25.00 5.67
N THR A 133 10.07 -24.52 5.00
CA THR A 133 9.69 -24.96 3.65
C THR A 133 10.49 -24.29 2.53
N LEU A 134 11.22 -23.21 2.84
CA LEU A 134 11.96 -22.46 1.83
C LEU A 134 13.21 -23.24 1.38
N PRO A 135 13.45 -23.38 0.05
CA PRO A 135 14.59 -24.12 -0.47
C PRO A 135 15.91 -23.41 -0.19
N ASP A 136 17.02 -24.16 -0.15
CA ASP A 136 18.36 -23.59 -0.05
C ASP A 136 18.87 -23.15 -1.43
N THR A 137 18.21 -22.15 -1.98
CA THR A 137 18.54 -21.46 -3.23
C THR A 137 18.73 -19.98 -2.94
N LEU A 138 19.32 -19.24 -3.87
CA LEU A 138 19.48 -17.79 -3.73
C LEU A 138 18.13 -17.09 -3.51
N LYS A 139 17.07 -17.52 -4.24
CA LYS A 139 15.71 -17.05 -4.03
C LYS A 139 15.20 -17.41 -2.62
N GLY A 140 15.41 -18.64 -2.16
CA GLY A 140 14.97 -19.06 -0.83
C GLY A 140 15.68 -18.32 0.31
N LYS A 141 16.97 -18.00 0.15
CA LYS A 141 17.71 -17.14 1.10
C LYS A 141 17.12 -15.74 1.20
N ARG A 142 16.80 -15.12 0.03
CA ARG A 142 16.08 -13.84 0.00
C ARG A 142 14.74 -13.93 0.72
N ASP A 143 13.96 -14.95 0.42
CA ASP A 143 12.61 -15.12 0.93
C ASP A 143 12.63 -15.36 2.44
N ARG A 144 13.61 -16.11 2.95
CA ARG A 144 13.86 -16.29 4.39
C ARG A 144 14.20 -14.99 5.08
N ALA A 145 15.13 -14.21 4.52
CA ALA A 145 15.50 -12.89 5.04
C ALA A 145 14.31 -11.95 5.08
N LEU A 146 13.51 -11.92 4.02
CA LEU A 146 12.36 -11.03 3.89
C LEU A 146 11.25 -11.38 4.89
N LEU A 147 10.89 -12.67 5.02
CA LEU A 147 9.82 -13.09 5.95
C LEU A 147 10.23 -12.90 7.40
N SER A 148 11.48 -13.28 7.76
CA SER A 148 11.96 -13.16 9.15
C SER A 148 12.11 -11.71 9.58
N LEU A 149 12.73 -10.85 8.75
CA LEU A 149 12.87 -9.42 9.05
C LEU A 149 11.52 -8.71 9.05
N GLY A 150 10.67 -9.00 8.06
CA GLY A 150 9.34 -8.42 7.93
C GLY A 150 8.47 -8.69 9.15
N PHE A 151 8.56 -9.91 9.71
CA PHE A 151 7.87 -10.28 10.94
C PHE A 151 8.50 -9.63 12.18
N ALA A 152 9.82 -9.71 12.35
CA ALA A 152 10.50 -9.19 13.53
C ALA A 152 10.33 -7.69 13.72
N GLY A 153 10.35 -6.92 12.63
CA GLY A 153 10.16 -5.47 12.66
C GLY A 153 8.73 -5.01 12.42
N ALA A 154 7.79 -5.94 12.24
CA ALA A 154 6.40 -5.62 11.90
C ALA A 154 6.28 -4.61 10.74
N PHE A 155 7.14 -4.73 9.73
CA PHE A 155 7.21 -3.81 8.60
C PHE A 155 5.99 -3.88 7.70
N ARG A 156 5.57 -2.73 7.15
CA ARG A 156 4.71 -2.74 5.97
C ARG A 156 5.50 -3.22 4.76
N ARG A 157 4.84 -3.90 3.82
CA ARG A 157 5.49 -4.41 2.60
C ARG A 157 6.31 -3.36 1.86
N SER A 158 5.75 -2.15 1.71
CA SER A 158 6.42 -1.03 1.06
C SER A 158 7.64 -0.52 1.84
N GLU A 159 7.60 -0.59 3.16
CA GLU A 159 8.73 -0.24 4.02
C GLU A 159 9.85 -1.27 3.87
N LEU A 160 9.48 -2.56 3.90
CA LEU A 160 10.42 -3.67 3.82
C LEU A 160 11.20 -3.68 2.50
N VAL A 161 10.51 -3.53 1.34
CA VAL A 161 11.18 -3.52 0.03
C VAL A 161 11.97 -2.24 -0.24
N ALA A 162 11.70 -1.17 0.51
CA ALA A 162 12.42 0.10 0.40
C ALA A 162 13.69 0.18 1.24
N LEU A 163 14.00 -0.87 2.02
CA LEU A 163 15.21 -0.90 2.83
C LEU A 163 16.46 -1.02 1.97
N ASP A 164 17.42 -0.14 2.22
CA ASP A 164 18.78 -0.21 1.68
C ASP A 164 19.73 -0.85 2.68
N VAL A 165 20.89 -1.29 2.21
CA VAL A 165 21.96 -1.83 3.07
C VAL A 165 22.35 -0.82 4.16
N SER A 166 22.40 0.46 3.82
CA SER A 166 22.74 1.55 4.76
C SER A 166 21.68 1.81 5.82
N ASP A 167 20.46 1.25 5.68
CA ASP A 167 19.39 1.43 6.66
C ASP A 167 19.51 0.46 7.85
N ILE A 168 20.40 -0.55 7.77
CA ILE A 168 20.62 -1.52 8.84
C ILE A 168 21.95 -1.27 9.50
N GLU A 169 21.93 -0.76 10.72
CA GLU A 169 23.08 -0.54 11.56
C GLU A 169 23.18 -1.65 12.61
N ALA A 170 24.27 -2.42 12.59
CA ALA A 170 24.52 -3.43 13.60
C ALA A 170 24.83 -2.77 14.95
N VAL A 171 24.21 -3.27 16.02
CA VAL A 171 24.46 -2.84 17.40
C VAL A 171 24.62 -4.07 18.29
N GLU A 172 25.06 -3.86 19.54
CA GLU A 172 25.16 -4.95 20.50
C GLU A 172 23.80 -5.63 20.72
N GLY A 173 23.75 -6.95 20.48
CA GLY A 173 22.54 -7.78 20.61
C GLY A 173 21.53 -7.66 19.50
N GLY A 174 21.80 -6.89 18.41
CA GLY A 174 20.82 -6.74 17.34
C GLY A 174 21.20 -5.76 16.23
N ALA A 175 20.20 -5.06 15.72
CA ALA A 175 20.40 -3.98 14.75
C ALA A 175 19.36 -2.87 14.93
N ARG A 176 19.71 -1.67 14.52
CA ARG A 176 18.81 -0.56 14.27
C ARG A 176 18.44 -0.54 12.79
N VAL A 177 17.15 -0.51 12.49
CA VAL A 177 16.65 -0.41 11.11
C VAL A 177 15.92 0.91 10.94
N THR A 178 16.40 1.73 10.01
CA THR A 178 15.84 3.05 9.71
C THR A 178 14.80 2.93 8.60
N ILE A 179 13.55 3.30 8.89
CA ILE A 179 12.48 3.46 7.90
C ILE A 179 12.44 4.92 7.48
N ARG A 180 12.91 5.22 6.27
CA ARG A 180 13.01 6.60 5.75
C ARG A 180 11.65 7.24 5.46
N LYS A 181 10.67 6.46 5.01
CA LYS A 181 9.28 6.91 4.75
C LYS A 181 8.30 5.80 5.08
N SER A 182 7.18 6.16 5.71
CA SER A 182 6.10 5.22 5.99
C SER A 182 4.75 5.75 5.49
N LYS A 183 3.70 4.92 5.53
CA LYS A 183 2.34 5.34 5.18
C LYS A 183 1.81 6.46 6.10
N THR A 184 2.28 6.52 7.32
CA THR A 184 1.89 7.52 8.33
C THR A 184 2.88 8.67 8.43
N ASP A 185 4.06 8.53 7.85
CA ASP A 185 5.10 9.54 7.76
C ASP A 185 5.41 9.80 6.28
N GLN A 186 4.60 10.62 5.64
CA GLN A 186 4.77 11.03 4.24
C GLN A 186 5.82 12.15 4.12
N THR A 187 6.10 12.85 5.22
CA THR A 187 7.09 13.93 5.27
C THR A 187 8.52 13.43 5.39
N GLY A 188 8.70 12.14 5.76
CA GLY A 188 10.02 11.52 5.82
C GLY A 188 10.82 11.91 7.07
N ALA A 189 10.14 12.15 8.21
CA ALA A 189 10.81 12.33 9.50
C ALA A 189 11.62 11.09 9.90
N GLY A 190 11.22 9.91 9.35
CA GLY A 190 11.88 8.64 9.59
C GLY A 190 11.50 7.99 10.92
N GLN A 191 11.66 6.70 10.99
CA GLN A 191 11.46 5.91 12.21
C GLN A 191 12.59 4.89 12.34
N VAL A 192 13.15 4.74 13.52
CA VAL A 192 14.15 3.71 13.82
C VAL A 192 13.47 2.59 14.62
N ILE A 193 13.65 1.34 14.16
CA ILE A 193 13.15 0.13 14.81
C ILE A 193 14.33 -0.70 15.27
N GLY A 194 14.35 -1.12 16.54
CA GLY A 194 15.30 -2.10 17.06
C GLY A 194 14.89 -3.52 16.68
N ILE A 195 15.79 -4.29 16.09
CA ILE A 195 15.62 -5.69 15.76
C ILE A 195 16.57 -6.53 16.58
N VAL A 196 16.04 -7.49 17.33
CA VAL A 196 16.83 -8.51 18.04
C VAL A 196 16.88 -9.75 17.17
N ASP A 197 18.06 -10.38 17.04
CA ASP A 197 18.21 -11.53 16.15
C ASP A 197 17.44 -12.77 16.66
N GLY A 198 17.35 -12.92 17.98
CA GLY A 198 16.64 -14.05 18.60
C GLY A 198 17.18 -15.43 18.18
N LEU A 199 16.68 -16.49 18.81
CA LEU A 199 17.18 -17.84 18.56
C LEU A 199 16.41 -18.57 17.45
N ARG A 200 15.14 -18.25 17.23
CA ARG A 200 14.24 -19.05 16.39
C ARG A 200 14.16 -18.56 14.94
N LEU A 201 13.94 -17.28 14.72
CA LEU A 201 13.75 -16.72 13.37
C LEU A 201 15.03 -16.16 12.77
N ARG A 202 15.96 -15.69 13.61
CA ARG A 202 17.28 -15.15 13.27
C ARG A 202 17.24 -14.17 12.08
N PRO A 203 16.45 -13.10 12.15
CA PRO A 203 16.21 -12.21 11.02
C PRO A 203 17.48 -11.53 10.51
N LEU A 204 18.38 -11.13 11.40
CA LEU A 204 19.63 -10.46 11.01
C LEU A 204 20.62 -11.43 10.38
N ALA A 205 20.73 -12.66 10.91
CA ALA A 205 21.54 -13.71 10.31
C ALA A 205 21.03 -14.08 8.90
N ALA A 206 19.70 -14.16 8.72
CA ALA A 206 19.09 -14.43 7.42
C ALA A 206 19.35 -13.29 6.40
N VAL A 207 19.26 -12.02 6.83
CA VAL A 207 19.60 -10.86 5.98
C VAL A 207 21.08 -10.87 5.60
N ALA A 208 21.98 -11.12 6.55
CA ALA A 208 23.41 -11.19 6.28
C ALA A 208 23.76 -12.32 5.30
N GLU A 209 23.13 -13.48 5.44
CA GLU A 209 23.28 -14.61 4.53
C GLU A 209 22.81 -14.27 3.11
N TRP A 210 21.63 -13.64 2.99
CA TRP A 210 21.10 -13.22 1.71
C TRP A 210 22.00 -12.19 1.03
N VAL A 211 22.36 -11.10 1.72
CA VAL A 211 23.18 -9.99 1.21
C VAL A 211 24.54 -10.53 0.72
N ARG A 212 25.18 -11.39 1.52
CA ARG A 212 26.44 -12.02 1.15
C ARG A 212 26.31 -12.93 -0.08
N SER A 213 25.30 -13.83 -0.09
CA SER A 213 25.07 -14.78 -1.18
C SER A 213 24.71 -14.09 -2.49
N ALA A 214 24.04 -12.95 -2.43
CA ALA A 214 23.65 -12.14 -3.58
C ALA A 214 24.71 -11.12 -4.02
N GLY A 215 25.83 -10.99 -3.31
CA GLY A 215 26.87 -10.00 -3.60
C GLY A 215 26.40 -8.54 -3.49
N ILE A 216 25.40 -8.26 -2.62
CA ILE A 216 24.85 -6.92 -2.46
C ILE A 216 25.73 -6.14 -1.48
N THR A 217 26.34 -5.05 -1.97
CA THR A 217 27.20 -4.16 -1.16
C THR A 217 26.56 -2.81 -0.88
N SER A 218 25.56 -2.40 -1.69
CA SER A 218 24.88 -1.11 -1.56
C SER A 218 23.50 -1.14 -2.23
N GLY A 219 22.68 -0.13 -1.93
CA GLY A 219 21.32 0.02 -2.48
C GLY A 219 20.32 -0.97 -1.88
N PRO A 220 19.22 -1.26 -2.59
CA PRO A 220 18.11 -2.06 -2.05
C PRO A 220 18.56 -3.44 -1.59
N ILE A 221 18.16 -3.83 -0.38
CA ILE A 221 18.43 -5.17 0.18
C ILE A 221 17.62 -6.23 -0.56
N PHE A 222 16.30 -6.01 -0.72
CA PHE A 222 15.42 -7.01 -1.31
C PHE A 222 15.22 -6.76 -2.80
N ARG A 223 15.88 -7.57 -3.61
CA ARG A 223 15.88 -7.51 -5.09
C ARG A 223 15.18 -8.71 -5.69
N SER A 224 14.71 -8.56 -6.93
CA SER A 224 14.17 -9.69 -7.69
C SER A 224 15.27 -10.70 -8.00
N VAL A 225 14.92 -12.00 -7.96
CA VAL A 225 15.77 -13.09 -8.43
C VAL A 225 14.98 -13.77 -9.54
N ASP A 226 15.59 -13.91 -10.71
CA ASP A 226 14.99 -14.57 -11.85
C ASP A 226 15.06 -16.11 -11.73
N ARG A 227 14.48 -16.83 -12.70
CA ARG A 227 14.49 -18.31 -12.73
C ARG A 227 15.89 -18.93 -12.90
N HIS A 228 16.86 -18.13 -13.35
CA HIS A 228 18.25 -18.56 -13.56
C HIS A 228 19.15 -18.19 -12.38
N GLY A 229 18.61 -17.55 -11.34
CA GLY A 229 19.35 -17.14 -10.15
C GLY A 229 20.03 -15.76 -10.29
N HIS A 230 19.76 -15.00 -11.33
CA HIS A 230 20.32 -13.66 -11.43
C HIS A 230 19.57 -12.67 -10.52
N VAL A 231 20.34 -11.87 -9.80
CA VAL A 231 19.84 -10.83 -8.89
C VAL A 231 19.70 -9.52 -9.67
N GLY A 232 18.51 -8.93 -9.65
CA GLY A 232 18.27 -7.62 -10.23
C GLY A 232 18.99 -6.51 -9.47
N ALA A 233 19.14 -5.33 -10.10
CA ALA A 233 19.72 -4.15 -9.44
C ALA A 233 18.71 -3.39 -8.58
N GLU A 234 17.44 -3.40 -8.98
CA GLU A 234 16.38 -2.61 -8.38
C GLU A 234 15.65 -3.35 -7.25
N ALA A 235 14.98 -2.57 -6.38
CA ALA A 235 14.12 -3.12 -5.35
C ALA A 235 12.98 -3.97 -5.95
N MET A 236 12.67 -5.07 -5.29
CA MET A 236 11.52 -5.88 -5.67
C MET A 236 10.20 -5.15 -5.41
N CYS A 237 9.14 -5.50 -6.17
CA CYS A 237 7.82 -4.92 -5.99
C CYS A 237 7.17 -5.42 -4.68
N ASP A 238 6.47 -4.54 -3.96
CA ASP A 238 5.76 -4.86 -2.72
C ASP A 238 4.66 -5.93 -2.89
N ARG A 239 4.11 -6.10 -4.10
CA ARG A 239 3.17 -7.19 -4.43
C ARG A 239 3.83 -8.57 -4.38
N GLN A 240 5.12 -8.65 -4.73
CA GLN A 240 5.88 -9.91 -4.67
C GLN A 240 6.00 -10.39 -3.23
N VAL A 241 6.10 -9.48 -2.24
CA VAL A 241 6.11 -9.83 -0.82
C VAL A 241 4.83 -10.54 -0.39
N ALA A 242 3.67 -10.06 -0.87
CA ALA A 242 2.38 -10.69 -0.55
C ALA A 242 2.28 -12.10 -1.14
N ARG A 243 2.68 -12.25 -2.42
CA ARG A 243 2.67 -13.56 -3.10
C ARG A 243 3.63 -14.53 -2.42
N LEU A 244 4.83 -14.09 -2.12
CA LEU A 244 5.84 -14.88 -1.41
C LEU A 244 5.32 -15.39 -0.05
N GLY A 245 4.66 -14.52 0.73
CA GLY A 245 4.06 -14.92 2.00
C GLY A 245 2.94 -15.95 1.81
N GLN A 246 2.13 -15.84 0.76
CA GLN A 246 1.09 -16.81 0.42
C GLN A 246 1.67 -18.15 -0.04
N ASP A 247 2.65 -18.11 -0.95
CA ASP A 247 3.33 -19.31 -1.47
C ASP A 247 4.03 -20.09 -0.33
N ALA A 248 4.71 -19.37 0.58
CA ALA A 248 5.35 -19.98 1.74
C ALA A 248 4.34 -20.56 2.75
N ALA A 249 3.19 -19.90 2.94
CA ALA A 249 2.12 -20.40 3.80
C ALA A 249 1.50 -21.69 3.21
N GLU A 250 1.22 -21.70 1.90
CA GLU A 250 0.71 -22.87 1.19
C GLU A 250 1.69 -24.06 1.29
N ALA A 251 2.97 -23.82 1.03
CA ALA A 251 4.01 -24.83 1.16
C ALA A 251 4.13 -25.41 2.60
N ALA A 252 3.80 -24.57 3.59
CA ALA A 252 3.77 -24.97 5.00
C ALA A 252 2.44 -25.64 5.44
N GLY A 253 1.50 -25.89 4.51
CA GLY A 253 0.18 -26.45 4.82
C GLY A 253 -0.74 -25.48 5.58
N LEU A 254 -0.44 -24.18 5.55
CA LEU A 254 -1.25 -23.13 6.13
C LEU A 254 -2.19 -22.55 5.08
N ASP A 255 -3.35 -22.01 5.52
CA ASP A 255 -4.26 -21.32 4.62
C ASP A 255 -3.64 -19.99 4.08
N PRO A 256 -3.33 -19.87 2.75
CA PRO A 256 -2.71 -18.68 2.18
C PRO A 256 -3.57 -17.42 2.34
N ALA A 257 -4.90 -17.58 2.45
CA ALA A 257 -5.82 -16.48 2.64
C ALA A 257 -5.60 -15.73 3.97
N ASN A 258 -4.98 -16.39 4.93
CA ASN A 258 -4.60 -15.79 6.22
C ASN A 258 -3.30 -15.02 6.18
N PHE A 259 -2.53 -15.09 5.07
CA PHE A 259 -1.27 -14.37 4.87
C PHE A 259 -1.35 -13.32 3.74
N PRO A 260 -2.37 -12.45 3.68
CA PRO A 260 -2.30 -11.26 2.84
C PRO A 260 -1.13 -10.43 3.33
N GLY A 261 -0.49 -9.68 2.46
CA GLY A 261 0.75 -8.98 2.74
C GLY A 261 0.82 -8.02 3.94
N HIS A 262 -0.22 -7.95 4.77
CA HIS A 262 -0.22 -7.26 6.06
C HIS A 262 -0.09 -8.21 7.26
N SER A 263 -0.10 -9.52 7.06
CA SER A 263 -0.12 -10.52 8.14
C SER A 263 1.21 -10.62 8.87
N LEU A 264 2.32 -10.20 8.25
CA LEU A 264 3.62 -10.14 8.92
C LEU A 264 3.65 -9.04 10.01
N ARG A 265 2.69 -8.10 9.95
CA ARG A 265 2.49 -7.07 10.96
C ARG A 265 1.25 -7.42 11.78
N ALA A 266 1.39 -8.31 12.72
CA ALA A 266 0.31 -8.69 13.65
C ALA A 266 0.30 -7.82 14.90
#